data_6552be20490ddbdcb8fb0fa489808c5b
#
_entry.id   6552be20490ddbdcb8fb0fa489808c5b
#
_cell.length_a   1.000
_cell.length_b   1.000
_cell.length_c   1.000
_cell.angle_alpha   90.00
_cell.angle_beta   90.00
_cell.angle_gamma   90.00
#
_symmetry.space_group_name_H-M   'P 1'
#
loop_
_entity.id
_entity.type
_entity.pdbx_description
1 polymer ?
#
loop_
_entity_poly.entity_id
_entity_poly.type
_entity_poly.pdbx_seq_one_letter_code
_entity_poly.pdbx_strand_id
1 'polypeptide(L)'
;MRWRGWMVPVVAAAALVISPAAATAATTTSSDSVSGLEYAATSAQGRFVGIASGALPGAWSVTVDHTPLGTSAAITGGDFHLATGLDGTLTAVTGHFTAGTVRQLSGFTGCVNQRYAVHGVLDEVGSGAVRRGTGTFDATLTHYRTTIFGQCLTYSASVRGSLSLNPS
;
A
#
# COMPACT_ATOMS: atom_id res chain seq x y z
N MET A 1 -2.67 -90.50 -7.84
CA MET A 1 -3.35 -89.16 -7.82
C MET A 1 -2.37 -88.10 -7.36
N ARG A 2 -1.94 -87.21 -8.27
CA ARG A 2 -0.98 -86.11 -7.98
C ARG A 2 -1.74 -84.84 -7.93
N TRP A 3 -1.79 -84.19 -6.77
CA TRP A 3 -2.34 -82.84 -6.62
C TRP A 3 -1.27 -81.83 -6.95
N ARG A 4 -1.55 -81.01 -7.97
CA ARG A 4 -0.73 -79.80 -8.32
C ARG A 4 -1.30 -78.62 -7.57
N GLY A 5 -0.50 -78.13 -6.61
CA GLY A 5 -0.78 -76.84 -5.96
C GLY A 5 -0.53 -75.65 -6.90
N TRP A 6 -1.51 -74.84 -7.06
CA TRP A 6 -1.39 -73.54 -7.76
C TRP A 6 -0.97 -72.47 -6.76
N MET A 7 0.23 -71.94 -6.94
CA MET A 7 0.67 -70.78 -6.22
C MET A 7 0.11 -69.55 -6.97
N VAL A 8 -0.71 -68.70 -6.28
CA VAL A 8 -1.17 -67.42 -6.75
C VAL A 8 -0.18 -66.36 -6.24
N PRO A 9 0.46 -65.54 -7.10
CA PRO A 9 1.31 -64.48 -6.64
C PRO A 9 0.45 -63.32 -6.11
N VAL A 10 0.64 -62.95 -4.87
CA VAL A 10 0.07 -61.70 -4.28
C VAL A 10 0.93 -60.54 -4.75
N VAL A 11 0.37 -59.73 -5.64
CA VAL A 11 0.98 -58.47 -6.05
C VAL A 11 0.60 -57.42 -5.00
N ALA A 12 1.56 -57.00 -4.17
CA ALA A 12 1.40 -55.88 -3.26
C ALA A 12 1.50 -54.60 -4.05
N ALA A 13 0.39 -53.89 -4.26
CA ALA A 13 0.36 -52.57 -4.80
C ALA A 13 0.77 -51.55 -3.72
N ALA A 14 1.98 -51.01 -3.82
CA ALA A 14 2.40 -49.90 -2.99
C ALA A 14 1.75 -48.60 -3.52
N ALA A 15 0.76 -48.10 -2.80
CA ALA A 15 0.17 -46.80 -3.09
C ALA A 15 1.16 -45.69 -2.69
N LEU A 16 1.75 -45.00 -3.68
CA LEU A 16 2.51 -43.78 -3.46
C LEU A 16 1.52 -42.65 -3.06
N VAL A 17 1.51 -42.30 -1.80
CA VAL A 17 0.80 -41.10 -1.32
C VAL A 17 1.67 -39.90 -1.69
N ILE A 18 1.36 -39.25 -2.81
CA ILE A 18 1.93 -37.94 -3.17
C ILE A 18 1.19 -36.92 -2.32
N SER A 19 1.79 -36.49 -1.21
CA SER A 19 1.32 -35.32 -0.48
C SER A 19 1.54 -34.09 -1.37
N PRO A 20 0.50 -33.30 -1.66
CA PRO A 20 0.73 -32.02 -2.31
C PRO A 20 1.52 -31.12 -1.34
N ALA A 21 2.76 -30.81 -1.70
CA ALA A 21 3.50 -29.75 -1.01
C ALA A 21 2.67 -28.47 -1.16
N ALA A 22 2.17 -27.93 -0.05
CA ALA A 22 1.57 -26.63 -0.03
C ALA A 22 2.65 -25.64 -0.50
N ALA A 23 2.49 -25.15 -1.72
CA ALA A 23 3.31 -24.05 -2.21
C ALA A 23 2.99 -22.84 -1.31
N THR A 24 3.87 -22.55 -0.36
CA THR A 24 3.90 -21.27 0.33
C THR A 24 4.17 -20.23 -0.75
N ALA A 25 3.13 -19.48 -1.13
CA ALA A 25 3.30 -18.31 -1.99
C ALA A 25 4.30 -17.40 -1.26
N ALA A 26 5.48 -17.23 -1.86
CA ALA A 26 6.45 -16.28 -1.36
C ALA A 26 5.79 -14.90 -1.46
N THR A 27 5.53 -14.27 -0.33
CA THR A 27 5.06 -12.88 -0.26
C THR A 27 6.18 -11.99 -0.81
N THR A 28 6.05 -11.58 -2.06
CA THR A 28 7.04 -10.70 -2.68
C THR A 28 6.73 -9.27 -2.26
N THR A 29 7.61 -8.69 -1.44
CA THR A 29 7.55 -7.26 -1.14
C THR A 29 7.67 -6.47 -2.44
N SER A 30 6.68 -5.64 -2.74
CA SER A 30 6.78 -4.68 -3.83
C SER A 30 7.26 -3.33 -3.30
N SER A 31 8.06 -2.63 -4.09
CA SER A 31 8.47 -1.25 -3.82
C SER A 31 8.20 -0.41 -5.05
N ASP A 32 7.43 0.65 -4.87
CA ASP A 32 6.98 1.54 -5.93
C ASP A 32 7.30 2.99 -5.58
N SER A 33 7.73 3.77 -6.57
CA SER A 33 7.80 5.21 -6.44
C SER A 33 6.42 5.81 -6.65
N VAL A 34 6.02 6.74 -5.81
CA VAL A 34 4.72 7.42 -5.91
C VAL A 34 4.91 8.92 -6.15
N SER A 35 4.06 9.46 -7.02
CA SER A 35 3.94 10.90 -7.23
C SER A 35 2.48 11.28 -7.40
N GLY A 36 2.08 12.47 -6.90
CA GLY A 36 0.68 12.86 -6.96
C GLY A 36 0.42 14.26 -6.44
N LEU A 37 -0.86 14.55 -6.27
CA LEU A 37 -1.38 15.83 -5.81
C LEU A 37 -2.37 15.62 -4.66
N GLU A 38 -2.40 16.56 -3.74
CA GLU A 38 -3.50 16.70 -2.79
C GLU A 38 -4.62 17.48 -3.49
N TYR A 39 -5.81 16.89 -3.55
CA TYR A 39 -6.95 17.50 -4.20
C TYR A 39 -8.00 18.02 -3.21
N ALA A 40 -7.92 17.57 -1.95
CA ALA A 40 -8.75 18.08 -0.86
C ALA A 40 -8.02 17.91 0.48
N ALA A 41 -8.19 18.91 1.35
CA ALA A 41 -7.65 18.87 2.70
C ALA A 41 -8.61 19.53 3.70
N THR A 42 -8.58 19.04 4.92
CA THR A 42 -9.15 19.66 6.12
C THR A 42 -8.07 19.75 7.19
N SER A 43 -8.41 20.27 8.36
CA SER A 43 -7.48 20.28 9.50
C SER A 43 -7.11 18.90 10.05
N ALA A 44 -7.86 17.85 9.68
CA ALA A 44 -7.69 16.50 10.19
C ALA A 44 -7.70 15.40 9.11
N GLN A 45 -7.74 15.77 7.84
CA GLN A 45 -7.76 14.80 6.73
C GLN A 45 -7.12 15.40 5.48
N GLY A 46 -6.26 14.62 4.80
CA GLY A 46 -5.76 14.88 3.46
C GLY A 46 -6.24 13.83 2.47
N ARG A 47 -6.55 14.24 1.24
CA ARG A 47 -6.94 13.35 0.13
C ARG A 47 -6.04 13.56 -1.06
N PHE A 48 -5.49 12.48 -1.55
CA PHE A 48 -4.45 12.48 -2.58
C PHE A 48 -4.79 11.54 -3.71
N VAL A 49 -4.31 11.88 -4.91
CA VAL A 49 -4.34 11.01 -6.09
C VAL A 49 -3.02 11.12 -6.83
N GLY A 50 -2.65 10.06 -7.53
CA GLY A 50 -1.39 10.07 -8.26
C GLY A 50 -1.11 8.81 -9.06
N ILE A 51 0.16 8.64 -9.39
CA ILE A 51 0.68 7.52 -10.16
C ILE A 51 1.78 6.83 -9.34
N ALA A 52 1.73 5.51 -9.29
CA ALA A 52 2.77 4.62 -8.83
C ALA A 52 3.55 4.08 -10.02
N SER A 53 4.86 3.88 -9.84
CA SER A 53 5.75 3.28 -10.83
C SER A 53 6.77 2.38 -10.14
N GLY A 54 6.97 1.19 -10.67
CA GLY A 54 7.82 0.16 -10.09
C GLY A 54 7.23 -1.23 -10.28
N ALA A 55 7.15 -2.00 -9.21
CA ALA A 55 6.65 -3.37 -9.24
C ALA A 55 5.14 -3.46 -9.49
N LEU A 56 4.36 -2.49 -9.01
CA LEU A 56 2.91 -2.40 -9.18
C LEU A 56 2.53 -1.03 -9.79
N PRO A 57 2.83 -0.80 -11.08
CA PRO A 57 2.54 0.47 -11.72
C PRO A 57 1.03 0.69 -11.85
N GLY A 58 0.56 1.91 -11.56
CA GLY A 58 -0.86 2.20 -11.66
C GLY A 58 -1.26 3.56 -11.08
N ALA A 59 -2.56 3.83 -11.08
CA ALA A 59 -3.14 5.00 -10.44
C ALA A 59 -3.44 4.69 -8.97
N TRP A 60 -3.10 5.60 -8.08
CA TRP A 60 -3.39 5.46 -6.66
C TRP A 60 -4.23 6.61 -6.12
N SER A 61 -5.01 6.33 -5.11
CA SER A 61 -5.69 7.31 -4.28
C SER A 61 -5.53 6.97 -2.80
N VAL A 62 -5.42 8.01 -1.99
CA VAL A 62 -5.19 7.90 -0.55
C VAL A 62 -6.05 8.92 0.18
N THR A 63 -6.71 8.48 1.24
CA THR A 63 -7.26 9.33 2.28
C THR A 63 -6.45 9.09 3.55
N VAL A 64 -5.95 10.15 4.17
CA VAL A 64 -5.18 10.07 5.42
C VAL A 64 -5.92 10.88 6.48
N ASP A 65 -6.38 10.22 7.52
CA ASP A 65 -6.91 10.87 8.73
C ASP A 65 -5.78 11.11 9.72
N HIS A 66 -5.72 12.30 10.29
CA HIS A 66 -4.65 12.69 11.20
C HIS A 66 -5.15 13.64 12.29
N THR A 67 -4.43 13.72 13.39
CA THR A 67 -4.66 14.76 14.39
C THR A 67 -4.43 16.15 13.76
N PRO A 68 -4.99 17.24 14.33
CA PRO A 68 -4.82 18.57 13.75
C PRO A 68 -3.37 18.88 13.41
N LEU A 69 -3.13 19.34 12.16
CA LEU A 69 -1.80 19.56 11.63
C LEU A 69 -1.15 20.79 12.25
N GLY A 70 -0.10 20.56 13.04
CA GLY A 70 0.84 21.56 13.55
C GLY A 70 2.22 21.33 12.95
N THR A 71 3.25 21.37 13.78
CA THR A 71 4.61 20.94 13.39
C THR A 71 4.74 19.41 13.27
N SER A 72 3.83 18.69 13.92
CA SER A 72 3.69 17.25 13.83
C SER A 72 2.23 16.85 14.03
N ALA A 73 1.80 15.76 13.38
CA ALA A 73 0.51 15.14 13.57
C ALA A 73 0.67 13.63 13.55
N ALA A 74 -0.19 12.91 14.28
CA ALA A 74 -0.28 11.46 14.21
C ALA A 74 -1.30 11.08 13.13
N ILE A 75 -0.98 10.08 12.31
CA ILE A 75 -1.95 9.43 11.41
C ILE A 75 -2.81 8.53 12.30
N THR A 76 -4.12 8.67 12.17
CA THR A 76 -5.12 7.97 12.99
C THR A 76 -5.96 6.99 12.19
N GLY A 77 -5.87 7.04 10.86
CA GLY A 77 -6.62 6.18 9.97
C GLY A 77 -6.50 6.62 8.52
N GLY A 78 -7.36 6.04 7.68
CA GLY A 78 -7.48 6.36 6.27
C GLY A 78 -7.37 5.15 5.37
N ASP A 79 -7.56 5.35 4.06
CA ASP A 79 -7.65 4.30 3.08
C ASP A 79 -6.65 4.52 1.95
N PHE A 80 -6.09 3.42 1.47
CA PHE A 80 -5.23 3.36 0.31
C PHE A 80 -5.86 2.49 -0.77
N HIS A 81 -5.84 2.96 -2.01
CA HIS A 81 -6.26 2.23 -3.19
C HIS A 81 -5.23 2.39 -4.29
N LEU A 82 -4.79 1.28 -4.87
CA LEU A 82 -3.95 1.24 -6.06
C LEU A 82 -4.66 0.42 -7.14
N ALA A 83 -5.02 1.05 -8.23
CA ALA A 83 -5.49 0.39 -9.43
C ALA A 83 -4.29 0.08 -10.33
N THR A 84 -3.87 -1.17 -10.38
CA THR A 84 -2.78 -1.64 -11.23
C THR A 84 -3.32 -2.53 -12.34
N GLY A 85 -2.70 -2.50 -13.51
CA GLY A 85 -3.06 -3.33 -14.65
C GLY A 85 -1.78 -3.71 -15.40
N LEU A 86 -1.29 -4.90 -15.14
CA LEU A 86 -0.41 -5.63 -16.03
C LEU A 86 -1.33 -6.53 -16.85
N ASP A 87 -1.18 -6.64 -18.13
CA ASP A 87 -1.95 -7.53 -19.03
C ASP A 87 -3.42 -7.16 -19.30
N GLY A 88 -3.81 -5.90 -19.14
CA GLY A 88 -5.17 -5.43 -19.46
C GLY A 88 -6.25 -5.80 -18.45
N THR A 89 -5.90 -6.47 -17.34
CA THR A 89 -6.80 -6.71 -16.22
C THR A 89 -6.49 -5.71 -15.10
N LEU A 90 -7.49 -4.88 -14.74
CA LEU A 90 -7.36 -3.99 -13.59
C LEU A 90 -7.50 -4.80 -12.30
N THR A 91 -6.45 -4.80 -11.50
CA THR A 91 -6.48 -5.34 -10.14
C THR A 91 -6.40 -4.18 -9.16
N ALA A 92 -7.30 -4.15 -8.20
CA ALA A 92 -7.24 -3.17 -7.12
C ALA A 92 -6.52 -3.77 -5.91
N VAL A 93 -5.45 -3.11 -5.46
CA VAL A 93 -4.82 -3.36 -4.16
C VAL A 93 -5.31 -2.28 -3.21
N THR A 94 -5.80 -2.68 -2.06
CA THR A 94 -6.30 -1.77 -1.02
C THR A 94 -5.57 -2.00 0.29
N GLY A 95 -5.62 -1.04 1.20
CA GLY A 95 -5.10 -1.15 2.55
C GLY A 95 -5.64 -0.02 3.43
N HIS A 96 -5.47 -0.16 4.74
CA HIS A 96 -5.88 0.84 5.73
C HIS A 96 -4.67 1.40 6.47
N PHE A 97 -4.63 2.72 6.67
CA PHE A 97 -3.66 3.33 7.57
C PHE A 97 -4.06 3.06 9.02
N THR A 98 -3.15 2.46 9.79
CA THR A 98 -3.37 2.14 11.21
C THR A 98 -2.54 3.01 12.13
N ALA A 99 -1.44 3.57 11.64
CA ALA A 99 -0.54 4.42 12.38
C ALA A 99 0.33 5.26 11.44
N GLY A 100 1.04 6.21 12.00
CA GLY A 100 2.04 6.98 11.27
C GLY A 100 2.20 8.39 11.81
N THR A 101 3.00 9.18 11.09
CA THR A 101 3.31 10.55 11.47
C THR A 101 3.37 11.46 10.25
N VAL A 102 2.93 12.70 10.44
CA VAL A 102 3.19 13.82 9.54
C VAL A 102 4.04 14.81 10.29
N ARG A 103 5.23 15.15 9.80
CA ARG A 103 6.17 16.06 10.45
C ARG A 103 6.60 17.18 9.52
N GLN A 104 6.42 18.42 9.94
CA GLN A 104 6.88 19.57 9.18
C GLN A 104 8.42 19.62 9.12
N LEU A 105 8.95 19.75 7.90
CA LEU A 105 10.38 19.82 7.61
C LEU A 105 10.86 21.27 7.41
N SER A 106 10.01 22.11 6.81
CA SER A 106 10.34 23.51 6.51
C SER A 106 9.07 24.34 6.35
N GLY A 107 9.24 25.67 6.26
CA GLY A 107 8.14 26.61 6.09
C GLY A 107 7.40 26.92 7.40
N PHE A 108 8.14 26.98 8.53
CA PHE A 108 7.55 27.19 9.86
C PHE A 108 7.00 28.61 10.07
N THR A 109 7.52 29.58 9.35
CA THR A 109 7.12 30.99 9.50
C THR A 109 6.89 31.65 8.15
N GLY A 110 6.02 32.65 8.13
CA GLY A 110 5.72 33.44 6.94
C GLY A 110 4.88 32.69 5.89
N CYS A 111 4.70 33.33 4.74
CA CYS A 111 3.99 32.75 3.60
C CYS A 111 4.97 32.13 2.61
N VAL A 112 5.58 31.03 3.03
CA VAL A 112 6.53 30.24 2.24
C VAL A 112 6.01 28.82 2.06
N ASN A 113 6.54 28.10 1.08
CA ASN A 113 6.16 26.72 0.86
C ASN A 113 6.47 25.87 2.10
N GLN A 114 5.51 25.06 2.49
CA GLN A 114 5.64 24.13 3.62
C GLN A 114 5.93 22.74 3.11
N ARG A 115 6.88 22.06 3.74
CA ARG A 115 7.21 20.68 3.44
C ARG A 115 6.99 19.82 4.67
N TYR A 116 6.44 18.65 4.44
CA TYR A 116 6.15 17.66 5.48
C TYR A 116 6.72 16.30 5.07
N ALA A 117 7.33 15.59 6.01
CA ALA A 117 7.56 14.16 5.90
C ALA A 117 6.30 13.43 6.37
N VAL A 118 5.85 12.48 5.57
CA VAL A 118 4.72 11.60 5.87
C VAL A 118 5.25 10.20 5.96
N HIS A 119 5.00 9.52 7.06
CA HIS A 119 5.26 8.10 7.24
C HIS A 119 3.98 7.43 7.71
N GLY A 120 3.42 6.55 6.89
CA GLY A 120 2.20 5.82 7.18
C GLY A 120 2.44 4.31 7.21
N VAL A 121 1.83 3.63 8.17
CA VAL A 121 1.80 2.17 8.27
C VAL A 121 0.45 1.68 7.77
N LEU A 122 0.49 0.74 6.85
CA LEU A 122 -0.68 0.11 6.23
C LEU A 122 -0.87 -1.30 6.77
N ASP A 123 -2.11 -1.64 7.05
CA ASP A 123 -2.57 -3.00 7.37
C ASP A 123 -3.68 -3.41 6.41
N GLU A 124 -4.11 -4.66 6.47
CA GLU A 124 -5.12 -5.24 5.58
C GLU A 124 -4.79 -5.03 4.09
N VAL A 125 -3.51 -5.05 3.71
CA VAL A 125 -3.08 -4.89 2.33
C VAL A 125 -3.41 -6.15 1.54
N GLY A 126 -4.10 -5.98 0.42
CA GLY A 126 -4.46 -7.10 -0.44
C GLY A 126 -5.44 -6.74 -1.53
N SER A 127 -5.84 -7.75 -2.32
CA SER A 127 -6.83 -7.62 -3.39
C SER A 127 -8.01 -8.57 -3.15
N GLY A 128 -9.21 -8.10 -3.50
CA GLY A 128 -10.43 -8.89 -3.33
C GLY A 128 -10.79 -9.17 -1.87
N ALA A 129 -11.13 -10.41 -1.54
CA ALA A 129 -11.58 -10.82 -0.21
C ALA A 129 -10.44 -11.14 0.78
N VAL A 130 -9.21 -11.32 0.30
CA VAL A 130 -8.05 -11.66 1.12
C VAL A 130 -7.23 -10.41 1.35
N ARG A 131 -7.21 -9.90 2.58
CA ARG A 131 -6.53 -8.67 2.99
C ARG A 131 -5.81 -8.91 4.31
N ARG A 132 -4.62 -9.48 4.24
CA ARG A 132 -3.79 -9.80 5.42
C ARG A 132 -2.37 -9.26 5.31
N GLY A 133 -2.08 -8.55 4.25
CA GLY A 133 -0.78 -7.96 4.01
C GLY A 133 -0.58 -6.69 4.82
N THR A 134 0.63 -6.20 4.79
CA THR A 134 1.06 -4.96 5.43
C THR A 134 1.78 -4.06 4.42
N GLY A 135 2.02 -2.81 4.79
CA GLY A 135 2.79 -1.92 3.94
C GLY A 135 3.23 -0.65 4.66
N THR A 136 4.03 0.14 3.96
CA THR A 136 4.41 1.50 4.39
C THR A 136 4.29 2.48 3.24
N PHE A 137 3.94 3.71 3.58
CA PHE A 137 3.90 4.84 2.68
C PHE A 137 4.80 5.93 3.25
N ASP A 138 5.90 6.21 2.56
CA ASP A 138 6.90 7.20 2.94
C ASP A 138 6.97 8.30 1.88
N ALA A 139 6.59 9.53 2.23
CA ALA A 139 6.49 10.59 1.26
C ALA A 139 6.89 11.96 1.80
N THR A 140 7.21 12.86 0.89
CA THR A 140 7.28 14.30 1.13
C THR A 140 6.07 14.96 0.50
N LEU A 141 5.26 15.62 1.33
CA LEU A 141 4.18 16.52 0.93
C LEU A 141 4.72 17.94 0.88
N THR A 142 4.44 18.66 -0.20
CA THR A 142 4.81 20.07 -0.34
C THR A 142 3.55 20.88 -0.62
N HIS A 143 3.21 21.77 0.30
CA HIS A 143 2.17 22.80 0.11
C HIS A 143 2.79 24.05 -0.51
N TYR A 144 2.35 24.41 -1.69
CA TYR A 144 2.76 25.64 -2.38
C TYR A 144 1.87 26.79 -1.93
N ARG A 145 2.48 27.83 -1.36
CA ARG A 145 1.77 28.93 -0.73
C ARG A 145 2.13 30.25 -1.38
N THR A 146 1.17 31.17 -1.41
CA THR A 146 1.36 32.52 -1.90
C THR A 146 0.51 33.51 -1.12
N THR A 147 0.90 34.76 -1.14
CA THR A 147 0.12 35.86 -0.54
C THR A 147 -0.80 36.46 -1.58
N ILE A 148 -2.11 36.44 -1.33
CA ILE A 148 -3.13 37.07 -2.16
C ILE A 148 -3.94 37.98 -1.24
N PHE A 149 -4.03 39.26 -1.57
CA PHE A 149 -4.71 40.32 -0.78
C PHE A 149 -4.29 40.31 0.71
N GLY A 150 -3.00 40.11 0.98
CA GLY A 150 -2.46 40.06 2.34
C GLY A 150 -2.72 38.78 3.11
N GLN A 151 -3.45 37.83 2.53
CA GLN A 151 -3.70 36.49 3.12
C GLN A 151 -2.77 35.43 2.52
N CYS A 152 -2.25 34.59 3.37
CA CYS A 152 -1.42 33.45 2.93
C CYS A 152 -2.31 32.25 2.59
N LEU A 153 -2.31 31.86 1.33
CA LEU A 153 -3.14 30.79 0.80
C LEU A 153 -2.27 29.65 0.25
N THR A 154 -2.68 28.40 0.49
CA THR A 154 -2.16 27.24 -0.22
C THR A 154 -2.94 27.08 -1.51
N TYR A 155 -2.28 27.13 -2.65
CA TYR A 155 -2.92 27.05 -3.96
C TYR A 155 -2.70 25.69 -4.65
N SER A 156 -1.74 24.93 -4.20
CA SER A 156 -1.46 23.59 -4.72
C SER A 156 -0.68 22.78 -3.68
N ALA A 157 -0.74 21.46 -3.78
CA ALA A 157 0.11 20.58 -3.00
C ALA A 157 0.53 19.38 -3.84
N SER A 158 1.77 18.94 -3.70
CA SER A 158 2.31 17.75 -4.35
C SER A 158 2.86 16.77 -3.34
N VAL A 159 2.77 15.48 -3.68
CA VAL A 159 3.34 14.39 -2.90
C VAL A 159 4.29 13.59 -3.76
N ARG A 160 5.44 13.20 -3.18
CA ARG A 160 6.42 12.30 -3.80
C ARG A 160 7.01 11.39 -2.75
N GLY A 161 7.17 10.12 -3.07
CA GLY A 161 7.70 9.17 -2.11
C GLY A 161 7.78 7.75 -2.63
N SER A 162 7.68 6.82 -1.71
CA SER A 162 7.70 5.39 -1.96
C SER A 162 6.54 4.69 -1.25
N LEU A 163 6.10 3.62 -1.85
CA LEU A 163 5.10 2.70 -1.34
C LEU A 163 5.72 1.32 -1.29
N SER A 164 5.72 0.68 -0.13
CA SER A 164 6.16 -0.72 0.01
C SER A 164 4.98 -1.55 0.45
N LEU A 165 4.63 -2.58 -0.31
CA LEU A 165 3.50 -3.45 -0.04
C LEU A 165 3.95 -4.89 0.08
N ASN A 166 3.43 -5.59 1.09
CA ASN A 166 3.50 -7.03 1.29
C ASN A 166 2.07 -7.59 1.24
N PRO A 167 1.48 -7.74 0.05
CA PRO A 167 0.15 -8.31 -0.08
C PRO A 167 0.17 -9.79 0.31
N SER A 168 -0.89 -10.26 0.90
CA SER A 168 -1.11 -11.68 1.23
C SER A 168 -2.32 -12.20 0.49
#